data_8a08c1f5950c58e7891052eb505111c5
#
_entry.id   8a08c1f5950c58e7891052eb505111c5
#
_cell.length_a   1.000
_cell.length_b   1.000
_cell.length_c   1.000
_cell.angle_alpha   90.00
_cell.angle_beta   90.00
_cell.angle_gamma   90.00
#
_symmetry.space_group_name_H-M   'P 1'
#
loop_
_entity.id
_entity.type
_entity.pdbx_description
1 polymer ?
#
loop_
_entity_poly.entity_id
_entity_poly.type
_entity_poly.pdbx_seq_one_letter_code
_entity_poly.pdbx_strand_id
1 'polypeptide(L)'
;MADIIELLERRDEGALEQLQTHYRDYCRTILLRLLGNEEEAEEALSDVWMQVWNAIPPARPRHLKAYLAQTARNIAINRIRRDNTARRSGTTVLLDELAECLPDRSWEDRERSREVREALNGFLHTLPREERTIFVRRYWYGETVPEIARTYHYSESKVTSLLHRLRKRLKSHLEQEGIQV
;
A
#
# COMPACT_ATOMS: atom_id res chain seq x y z
N MET A 1 -18.90 0.62 -22.74
CA MET A 1 -18.92 1.01 -21.33
C MET A 1 -17.84 2.07 -21.18
N ALA A 2 -18.18 3.29 -20.76
CA ALA A 2 -17.19 4.36 -20.63
C ALA A 2 -16.16 3.96 -19.58
N ASP A 3 -14.87 4.26 -19.84
CA ASP A 3 -13.81 4.01 -18.87
C ASP A 3 -14.05 4.89 -17.63
N ILE A 4 -13.99 4.33 -16.44
CA ILE A 4 -14.19 5.07 -15.18
C ILE A 4 -13.25 6.29 -15.10
N ILE A 5 -12.03 6.18 -15.65
CA ILE A 5 -11.08 7.28 -15.70
C ILE A 5 -11.62 8.43 -16.59
N GLU A 6 -12.21 8.11 -17.72
CA GLU A 6 -12.82 9.13 -18.59
C GLU A 6 -14.02 9.84 -17.94
N LEU A 7 -14.85 9.10 -17.17
CA LEU A 7 -15.94 9.67 -16.40
C LEU A 7 -15.40 10.61 -15.29
N LEU A 8 -14.35 10.21 -14.58
CA LEU A 8 -13.69 11.05 -13.58
C LEU A 8 -13.10 12.33 -14.20
N GLU A 9 -12.47 12.22 -15.36
CA GLU A 9 -11.90 13.36 -16.07
C GLU A 9 -12.98 14.37 -16.50
N ARG A 10 -14.18 13.88 -16.84
CA ARG A 10 -15.34 14.71 -17.21
C ARG A 10 -16.14 15.21 -16.01
N ARG A 11 -15.75 14.83 -14.79
CA ARG A 11 -16.52 15.14 -13.58
C ARG A 11 -17.95 14.59 -13.60
N ASP A 12 -18.13 13.43 -14.21
CA ASP A 12 -19.40 12.72 -14.24
C ASP A 12 -19.61 11.95 -12.93
N GLU A 13 -20.68 12.24 -12.21
CA GLU A 13 -21.00 11.59 -10.92
C GLU A 13 -21.20 10.08 -11.04
N GLY A 14 -21.57 9.58 -12.20
CA GLY A 14 -21.63 8.15 -12.51
C GLY A 14 -20.29 7.42 -12.32
N ALA A 15 -19.16 8.14 -12.34
CA ALA A 15 -17.87 7.58 -12.03
C ALA A 15 -17.78 7.06 -10.58
N LEU A 16 -18.35 7.80 -9.62
CA LEU A 16 -18.37 7.40 -8.20
C LEU A 16 -19.23 6.14 -7.98
N GLU A 17 -20.36 6.05 -8.65
CA GLU A 17 -21.21 4.87 -8.60
C GLU A 17 -20.50 3.63 -9.16
N GLN A 18 -19.80 3.78 -10.29
CA GLN A 18 -19.01 2.70 -10.86
C GLN A 18 -17.81 2.31 -10.00
N LEU A 19 -17.12 3.28 -9.37
CA LEU A 19 -16.05 3.00 -8.41
C LEU A 19 -16.56 2.18 -7.24
N GLN A 20 -17.69 2.56 -6.66
CA GLN A 20 -18.31 1.83 -5.55
C GLN A 20 -18.73 0.42 -5.98
N THR A 21 -19.38 0.28 -7.12
CA THR A 21 -19.85 -1.02 -7.61
C THR A 21 -18.70 -2.00 -7.87
N HIS A 22 -17.59 -1.55 -8.44
CA HIS A 22 -16.53 -2.45 -8.90
C HIS A 22 -15.36 -2.58 -7.91
N TYR A 23 -15.12 -1.58 -7.07
CA TYR A 23 -13.91 -1.52 -6.24
C TYR A 23 -14.15 -1.35 -4.75
N ARG A 24 -15.41 -1.23 -4.29
CA ARG A 24 -15.73 -1.08 -2.88
C ARG A 24 -15.11 -2.17 -2.02
N ASP A 25 -15.43 -3.43 -2.31
CA ASP A 25 -14.96 -4.56 -1.51
C ASP A 25 -13.45 -4.69 -1.53
N TYR A 26 -12.83 -4.38 -2.67
CA TYR A 26 -11.38 -4.38 -2.83
C TYR A 26 -10.71 -3.33 -1.94
N CYS A 27 -11.15 -2.09 -2.00
CA CYS A 27 -10.60 -1.00 -1.17
C CYS A 27 -10.92 -1.22 0.32
N ARG A 28 -12.15 -1.63 0.64
CA ARG A 28 -12.57 -1.96 2.01
C ARG A 28 -11.69 -3.04 2.63
N THR A 29 -11.40 -4.10 1.88
CA THR A 29 -10.52 -5.18 2.37
C THR A 29 -9.13 -4.68 2.72
N ILE A 30 -8.54 -3.80 1.90
CA ILE A 30 -7.24 -3.18 2.18
C ILE A 30 -7.32 -2.33 3.44
N LEU A 31 -8.32 -1.47 3.55
CA LEU A 31 -8.52 -0.58 4.70
C LEU A 31 -8.74 -1.37 5.99
N LEU A 32 -9.62 -2.38 5.95
CA LEU A 32 -9.93 -3.20 7.12
C LEU A 32 -8.68 -3.96 7.63
N ARG A 33 -7.87 -4.50 6.72
CA ARG A 33 -6.61 -5.17 7.09
C ARG A 33 -5.61 -4.22 7.76
N LEU A 34 -5.60 -2.97 7.34
CA LEU A 34 -4.67 -1.97 7.85
C LEU A 34 -5.18 -1.30 9.14
N LEU A 35 -6.45 -0.94 9.21
CA LEU A 35 -7.04 -0.24 10.35
C LEU A 35 -7.53 -1.18 11.45
N GLY A 36 -7.91 -2.43 11.11
CA GLY A 36 -8.38 -3.42 12.07
C GLY A 36 -9.78 -3.15 12.65
N ASN A 37 -10.47 -2.11 12.16
CA ASN A 37 -11.78 -1.67 12.63
C ASN A 37 -12.70 -1.43 11.42
N GLU A 38 -13.93 -1.95 11.46
CA GLU A 38 -14.88 -1.84 10.35
C GLU A 38 -15.39 -0.41 10.16
N GLU A 39 -15.69 0.29 11.24
CA GLU A 39 -16.20 1.66 11.22
C GLU A 39 -15.16 2.62 10.63
N GLU A 40 -13.92 2.52 11.12
CA GLU A 40 -12.78 3.29 10.58
C GLU A 40 -12.51 2.97 9.11
N ALA A 41 -12.68 1.69 8.70
CA ALA A 41 -12.49 1.28 7.31
C ALA A 41 -13.57 1.85 6.39
N GLU A 42 -14.85 1.92 6.82
CA GLU A 42 -15.93 2.53 6.04
C GLU A 42 -15.74 4.05 5.91
N GLU A 43 -15.36 4.74 7.00
CA GLU A 43 -15.03 6.16 6.92
C GLU A 43 -13.84 6.43 5.99
N ALA A 44 -12.77 5.63 6.12
CA ALA A 44 -11.60 5.75 5.25
C ALA A 44 -11.93 5.44 3.79
N LEU A 45 -12.90 4.57 3.53
CA LEU A 45 -13.37 4.28 2.18
C LEU A 45 -14.03 5.51 1.52
N SER A 46 -14.79 6.28 2.29
CA SER A 46 -15.34 7.55 1.82
C SER A 46 -14.24 8.56 1.45
N ASP A 47 -13.17 8.61 2.27
CA ASP A 47 -12.00 9.45 1.98
C ASP A 47 -11.28 8.99 0.69
N VAL A 48 -11.23 7.67 0.41
CA VAL A 48 -10.67 7.15 -0.85
C VAL A 48 -11.41 7.72 -2.06
N TRP A 49 -12.73 7.65 -2.05
CA TRP A 49 -13.55 8.16 -3.17
C TRP A 49 -13.37 9.67 -3.34
N MET A 50 -13.39 10.42 -2.25
CA MET A 50 -13.17 11.86 -2.28
C MET A 50 -11.78 12.22 -2.81
N GLN A 51 -10.73 11.51 -2.37
CA GLN A 51 -9.38 11.76 -2.83
C GLN A 51 -9.20 11.41 -4.31
N VAL A 52 -9.76 10.30 -4.77
CA VAL A 52 -9.73 9.89 -6.18
C VAL A 52 -10.46 10.90 -7.05
N TRP A 53 -11.66 11.32 -6.63
CA TRP A 53 -12.42 12.35 -7.32
C TRP A 53 -11.65 13.66 -7.44
N ASN A 54 -11.00 14.11 -6.39
CA ASN A 54 -10.26 15.37 -6.39
C ASN A 54 -8.93 15.29 -7.17
N ALA A 55 -8.31 14.13 -7.21
CA ALA A 55 -7.02 13.96 -7.86
C ALA A 55 -7.10 13.72 -9.37
N ILE A 56 -8.21 13.20 -9.89
CA ILE A 56 -8.44 12.94 -11.31
C ILE A 56 -9.52 13.90 -11.82
N PRO A 57 -9.20 14.86 -12.73
CA PRO A 57 -7.88 15.25 -13.17
C PRO A 57 -7.15 16.10 -12.11
N PRO A 58 -5.85 16.38 -12.20
CA PRO A 58 -4.95 16.16 -13.35
C PRO A 58 -4.25 14.79 -13.37
N ALA A 59 -4.34 13.98 -12.30
CA ALA A 59 -3.75 12.65 -12.31
C ALA A 59 -4.45 11.75 -13.36
N ARG A 60 -3.65 10.98 -14.10
CA ARG A 60 -4.17 10.02 -15.08
C ARG A 60 -3.51 8.66 -14.88
N PRO A 61 -4.01 7.85 -13.93
CA PRO A 61 -3.40 6.57 -13.62
C PRO A 61 -3.56 5.57 -14.77
N ARG A 62 -2.46 4.91 -15.17
CA ARG A 62 -2.51 3.84 -16.19
C ARG A 62 -3.26 2.59 -15.70
N HIS A 63 -3.27 2.36 -14.39
CA HIS A 63 -3.88 1.20 -13.74
C HIS A 63 -4.71 1.67 -12.54
N LEU A 64 -6.00 1.88 -12.77
CA LEU A 64 -6.93 2.40 -11.75
C LEU A 64 -6.92 1.55 -10.48
N LYS A 65 -6.98 0.22 -10.59
CA LYS A 65 -6.96 -0.69 -9.43
C LYS A 65 -5.73 -0.50 -8.54
N ALA A 66 -4.55 -0.35 -9.14
CA ALA A 66 -3.31 -0.10 -8.39
C ALA A 66 -3.30 1.29 -7.73
N TYR A 67 -3.83 2.29 -8.43
CA TYR A 67 -3.98 3.64 -7.91
C TYR A 67 -4.92 3.69 -6.69
N LEU A 68 -6.07 3.01 -6.78
CA LEU A 68 -7.02 2.87 -5.67
C LEU A 68 -6.39 2.17 -4.45
N ALA A 69 -5.64 1.09 -4.66
CA ALA A 69 -4.93 0.40 -3.59
C ALA A 69 -3.91 1.31 -2.89
N GLN A 70 -3.16 2.09 -3.66
CA GLN A 70 -2.20 3.06 -3.13
C GLN A 70 -2.91 4.16 -2.32
N THR A 71 -4.00 4.71 -2.85
CA THR A 71 -4.78 5.74 -2.18
C THR A 71 -5.35 5.23 -0.86
N ALA A 72 -5.99 4.05 -0.86
CA ALA A 72 -6.55 3.42 0.34
C ALA A 72 -5.46 3.19 1.40
N ARG A 73 -4.30 2.66 1.00
CA ARG A 73 -3.18 2.45 1.89
C ARG A 73 -2.65 3.75 2.49
N ASN A 74 -2.45 4.78 1.68
CA ASN A 74 -1.95 6.07 2.17
C ASN A 74 -2.90 6.69 3.19
N ILE A 75 -4.20 6.60 2.96
CA ILE A 75 -5.23 7.06 3.90
C ILE A 75 -5.14 6.27 5.21
N ALA A 76 -5.09 4.94 5.15
CA ALA A 76 -4.97 4.11 6.34
C ALA A 76 -3.71 4.44 7.15
N ILE A 77 -2.55 4.52 6.52
CA ILE A 77 -1.29 4.86 7.17
C ILE A 77 -1.35 6.24 7.82
N ASN A 78 -1.93 7.24 7.14
CA ASN A 78 -2.06 8.58 7.68
C ASN A 78 -3.01 8.63 8.89
N ARG A 79 -4.10 7.84 8.89
CA ARG A 79 -5.00 7.70 10.04
C ARG A 79 -4.26 7.09 11.24
N ILE A 80 -3.57 5.97 11.04
CA ILE A 80 -2.79 5.30 12.10
C ILE A 80 -1.75 6.24 12.72
N ARG A 81 -1.09 7.08 11.91
CA ARG A 81 -0.11 8.06 12.41
C ARG A 81 -0.74 9.18 13.22
N ARG A 82 -1.95 9.61 12.90
CA ARG A 82 -2.69 10.63 13.67
C ARG A 82 -3.15 10.06 15.01
N ASP A 83 -3.56 8.81 15.03
CA ASP A 83 -4.05 8.12 16.23
C ASP A 83 -2.89 7.59 17.10
N ASN A 84 -1.84 8.35 17.31
CA ASN A 84 -0.64 8.03 18.10
C ASN A 84 -0.94 7.53 19.53
N THR A 85 -2.18 7.11 19.80
CA THR A 85 -2.67 6.53 21.03
C THR A 85 -3.04 5.05 20.82
N ALA A 86 -2.04 4.18 21.02
CA ALA A 86 -2.22 2.85 21.60
C ALA A 86 -3.29 1.93 21.00
N ARG A 87 -3.21 1.54 19.72
CA ARG A 87 -3.82 0.29 19.29
C ARG A 87 -2.85 -0.51 18.44
N ARG A 88 -2.32 -1.58 19.01
CA ARG A 88 -1.55 -2.64 18.31
C ARG A 88 -2.49 -3.35 17.33
N SER A 89 -2.76 -2.75 16.19
CA SER A 89 -3.42 -3.40 15.08
C SER A 89 -2.38 -4.17 14.24
N GLY A 90 -2.81 -5.13 13.43
CA GLY A 90 -1.93 -5.86 12.52
C GLY A 90 -1.09 -4.95 11.60
N THR A 91 -1.48 -3.70 11.43
CA THR A 91 -0.76 -2.67 10.69
C THR A 91 0.46 -2.15 11.43
N THR A 92 0.42 -2.03 12.75
CA THR A 92 1.59 -1.66 13.55
C THR A 92 2.70 -2.69 13.30
N VAL A 93 2.36 -3.98 13.25
CA VAL A 93 3.32 -5.04 12.94
C VAL A 93 3.93 -4.88 11.54
N LEU A 94 3.12 -4.52 10.52
CA LEU A 94 3.62 -4.30 9.17
C LEU A 94 4.53 -3.07 9.06
N LEU A 95 4.16 -1.99 9.73
CA LEU A 95 4.97 -0.78 9.78
C LEU A 95 6.26 -1.01 10.57
N ASP A 96 6.19 -1.73 11.70
CA ASP A 96 7.35 -2.09 12.50
C ASP A 96 8.30 -3.02 11.72
N GLU A 97 7.76 -4.01 10.99
CA GLU A 97 8.56 -4.86 10.11
C GLU A 97 9.33 -4.06 9.04
N LEU A 98 8.71 -3.02 8.47
CA LEU A 98 9.34 -2.15 7.47
C LEU A 98 10.21 -1.07 8.11
N ALA A 99 9.90 -0.59 9.30
CA ALA A 99 10.68 0.42 10.02
C ALA A 99 12.13 -0.03 10.27
N GLU A 100 12.36 -1.36 10.38
CA GLU A 100 13.70 -1.92 10.48
C GLU A 100 14.57 -1.68 9.23
N CYS A 101 13.96 -1.35 8.10
CA CYS A 101 14.66 -1.23 6.81
C CYS A 101 14.31 0.03 6.01
N LEU A 102 13.57 0.96 6.58
CA LEU A 102 13.27 2.26 5.95
C LEU A 102 13.78 3.40 6.84
N PRO A 103 14.28 4.50 6.26
CA PRO A 103 14.80 5.63 7.02
C PRO A 103 13.72 6.27 7.87
N ASP A 104 14.10 6.67 9.09
CA ASP A 104 13.25 7.45 9.98
C ASP A 104 12.90 8.80 9.33
N ARG A 105 11.60 9.16 9.35
CA ARG A 105 11.08 10.47 8.89
C ARG A 105 11.23 10.81 7.40
N SER A 106 11.51 9.83 6.52
CA SER A 106 11.61 10.08 5.06
C SER A 106 10.32 10.62 4.41
N TRP A 107 9.23 10.70 5.16
CA TRP A 107 7.92 11.09 4.68
C TRP A 107 7.61 12.59 4.85
N GLU A 108 8.39 13.30 5.65
CA GLU A 108 8.21 14.73 5.94
C GLU A 108 8.89 15.60 4.88
N ASP A 109 9.93 15.07 4.23
CA ASP A 109 10.67 15.73 3.15
C ASP A 109 10.26 15.13 1.79
N ARG A 110 9.71 15.96 0.89
CA ARG A 110 9.24 15.53 -0.44
C ARG A 110 10.36 14.99 -1.31
N GLU A 111 11.54 15.55 -1.22
CA GLU A 111 12.70 15.15 -2.02
C GLU A 111 13.24 13.80 -1.55
N ARG A 112 13.41 13.63 -0.27
CA ARG A 112 13.83 12.39 0.37
C ARG A 112 12.81 11.26 0.19
N SER A 113 11.51 11.57 0.21
CA SER A 113 10.44 10.63 -0.10
C SER A 113 10.49 10.15 -1.55
N ARG A 114 10.96 10.99 -2.47
CA ARG A 114 11.13 10.63 -3.88
C ARG A 114 12.32 9.68 -4.06
N GLU A 115 13.47 10.00 -3.46
CA GLU A 115 14.67 9.16 -3.50
C GLU A 115 14.40 7.76 -2.93
N VAL A 116 13.77 7.68 -1.75
CA VAL A 116 13.38 6.39 -1.14
C VAL A 116 12.42 5.60 -2.03
N ARG A 117 11.50 6.28 -2.70
CA ARG A 117 10.56 5.63 -3.63
C ARG A 117 11.25 5.09 -4.87
N GLU A 118 12.17 5.85 -5.44
CA GLU A 118 12.95 5.44 -6.61
C GLU A 118 13.85 4.25 -6.26
N ALA A 119 14.55 4.29 -5.13
CA ALA A 119 15.38 3.19 -4.64
C ALA A 119 14.54 1.93 -4.33
N LEU A 120 13.38 2.08 -3.69
CA LEU A 120 12.46 0.96 -3.44
C LEU A 120 11.96 0.33 -4.76
N ASN A 121 11.61 1.14 -5.74
CA ASN A 121 11.22 0.64 -7.06
C ASN A 121 12.40 -0.08 -7.74
N GLY A 122 13.61 0.48 -7.68
CA GLY A 122 14.83 -0.17 -8.15
C GLY A 122 15.01 -1.54 -7.50
N PHE A 123 14.94 -1.61 -6.18
CA PHE A 123 15.00 -2.87 -5.44
C PHE A 123 13.97 -3.89 -5.93
N LEU A 124 12.70 -3.48 -6.04
CA LEU A 124 11.62 -4.39 -6.49
C LEU A 124 11.89 -4.93 -7.91
N HIS A 125 12.51 -4.15 -8.78
CA HIS A 125 12.91 -4.60 -10.12
C HIS A 125 14.02 -5.65 -10.10
N THR A 126 14.90 -5.65 -9.10
CA THR A 126 15.95 -6.67 -8.96
C THR A 126 15.43 -8.03 -8.48
N LEU A 127 14.21 -8.06 -7.92
CA LEU A 127 13.66 -9.29 -7.36
C LEU A 127 13.07 -10.21 -8.44
N PRO A 128 13.24 -11.54 -8.31
CA PRO A 128 12.46 -12.52 -9.06
C PRO A 128 10.96 -12.22 -8.93
N ARG A 129 10.20 -12.50 -9.99
CA ARG A 129 8.76 -12.18 -10.06
C ARG A 129 7.97 -12.66 -8.83
N GLU A 130 8.25 -13.87 -8.38
CA GLU A 130 7.54 -14.46 -7.22
C GLU A 130 7.87 -13.73 -5.92
N GLU A 131 9.16 -13.51 -5.62
CA GLU A 131 9.60 -12.80 -4.42
C GLU A 131 9.05 -11.37 -4.38
N ARG A 132 9.08 -10.67 -5.51
CA ARG A 132 8.50 -9.33 -5.67
C ARG A 132 7.00 -9.35 -5.38
N THR A 133 6.26 -10.33 -5.92
CA THR A 133 4.81 -10.40 -5.71
C THR A 133 4.49 -10.71 -4.24
N ILE A 134 5.22 -11.59 -3.58
CA ILE A 134 5.05 -11.90 -2.15
C ILE A 134 5.33 -10.65 -1.30
N PHE A 135 6.41 -9.92 -1.59
CA PHE A 135 6.74 -8.67 -0.90
C PHE A 135 5.63 -7.63 -1.05
N VAL A 136 5.15 -7.40 -2.28
CA VAL A 136 4.06 -6.45 -2.55
C VAL A 136 2.75 -6.89 -1.88
N ARG A 137 2.40 -8.18 -1.91
CA ARG A 137 1.22 -8.70 -1.20
C ARG A 137 1.29 -8.41 0.30
N ARG A 138 2.45 -8.66 0.92
CA ARG A 138 2.64 -8.41 2.35
C ARG A 138 2.55 -6.94 2.69
N TYR A 139 3.40 -6.10 2.06
CA TYR A 139 3.62 -4.72 2.50
C TYR A 139 2.75 -3.69 1.78
N TRP A 140 2.24 -4.03 0.60
CA TRP A 140 1.37 -3.13 -0.16
C TRP A 140 -0.11 -3.43 0.01
N TYR A 141 -0.48 -4.70 0.00
CA TYR A 141 -1.88 -5.12 0.15
C TYR A 141 -2.24 -5.56 1.57
N GLY A 142 -1.29 -5.61 2.49
CA GLY A 142 -1.51 -5.97 3.90
C GLY A 142 -1.90 -7.44 4.11
N GLU A 143 -1.60 -8.33 3.15
CA GLU A 143 -1.92 -9.75 3.30
C GLU A 143 -1.14 -10.37 4.45
N THR A 144 -1.78 -11.26 5.19
CA THR A 144 -1.16 -11.99 6.29
C THR A 144 -0.24 -13.11 5.77
N VAL A 145 0.73 -13.51 6.58
CA VAL A 145 1.63 -14.64 6.24
C VAL A 145 0.85 -15.91 5.91
N PRO A 146 -0.19 -16.31 6.68
CA PRO A 146 -1.03 -17.46 6.35
C PRO A 146 -1.75 -17.35 4.99
N GLU A 147 -2.25 -16.17 4.62
CA GLU A 147 -2.91 -15.94 3.32
C GLU A 147 -1.92 -16.12 2.17
N ILE A 148 -0.73 -15.52 2.29
CA ILE A 148 0.34 -15.64 1.30
C ILE A 148 0.80 -17.11 1.19
N ALA A 149 1.02 -17.79 2.33
CA ALA A 149 1.41 -19.19 2.38
C ALA A 149 0.41 -20.09 1.65
N ARG A 150 -0.89 -19.88 1.88
CA ARG A 150 -1.97 -20.59 1.19
C ARG A 150 -1.96 -20.34 -0.32
N THR A 151 -1.79 -19.09 -0.74
CA THR A 151 -1.79 -18.71 -2.16
C THR A 151 -0.63 -19.34 -2.95
N TYR A 152 0.53 -19.47 -2.31
CA TYR A 152 1.75 -19.99 -2.96
C TYR A 152 2.02 -21.46 -2.63
N HIS A 153 1.14 -22.11 -1.86
CA HIS A 153 1.35 -23.48 -1.37
C HIS A 153 2.69 -23.63 -0.60
N TYR A 154 3.03 -22.62 0.20
CA TYR A 154 4.22 -22.58 1.04
C TYR A 154 3.84 -22.82 2.51
N SER A 155 4.82 -23.23 3.34
CA SER A 155 4.67 -23.13 4.78
C SER A 155 4.79 -21.66 5.23
N GLU A 156 4.11 -21.32 6.34
CA GLU A 156 4.22 -19.99 6.94
C GLU A 156 5.66 -19.64 7.31
N SER A 157 6.42 -20.63 7.81
CA SER A 157 7.84 -20.48 8.12
C SER A 157 8.66 -20.11 6.88
N LYS A 158 8.37 -20.72 5.73
CA LYS A 158 9.03 -20.37 4.45
C LYS A 158 8.73 -18.93 4.04
N VAL A 159 7.49 -18.48 4.14
CA VAL A 159 7.08 -17.10 3.82
C VAL A 159 7.75 -16.12 4.76
N THR A 160 7.72 -16.39 6.07
CA THR A 160 8.37 -15.54 7.09
C THR A 160 9.87 -15.39 6.84
N SER A 161 10.56 -16.51 6.58
CA SER A 161 12.00 -16.52 6.28
C SER A 161 12.31 -15.76 4.98
N LEU A 162 11.47 -15.89 3.96
CA LEU A 162 11.60 -15.16 2.70
C LEU A 162 11.45 -13.65 2.93
N LEU A 163 10.40 -13.22 3.61
CA LEU A 163 10.15 -11.82 3.90
C LEU A 163 11.30 -11.20 4.73
N HIS A 164 11.81 -11.93 5.71
CA HIS A 164 12.97 -11.50 6.49
C HIS A 164 14.21 -11.26 5.62
N ARG A 165 14.52 -12.21 4.71
CA ARG A 165 15.64 -12.04 3.77
C ARG A 165 15.43 -10.85 2.83
N LEU A 166 14.20 -10.64 2.35
CA LEU A 166 13.89 -9.51 1.47
C LEU A 166 14.05 -8.17 2.18
N ARG A 167 13.65 -8.07 3.46
CA ARG A 167 13.89 -6.85 4.27
C ARG A 167 15.39 -6.56 4.43
N LYS A 168 16.20 -7.58 4.74
CA LYS A 168 17.66 -7.41 4.83
C LYS A 168 18.27 -6.95 3.50
N ARG A 169 17.83 -7.53 2.38
CA ARG A 169 18.28 -7.12 1.04
C ARG A 169 17.85 -5.69 0.72
N LEU A 170 16.61 -5.31 1.08
CA LEU A 170 16.13 -3.94 0.92
C LEU A 170 16.99 -2.96 1.70
N LYS A 171 17.27 -3.24 2.98
CA LYS A 171 18.14 -2.39 3.81
C LYS A 171 19.50 -2.17 3.14
N SER A 172 20.19 -3.26 2.76
CA SER A 172 21.48 -3.17 2.08
C SER A 172 21.40 -2.40 0.76
N HIS A 173 20.31 -2.54 0.00
CA HIS A 173 20.10 -1.80 -1.24
C HIS A 173 19.95 -0.29 -0.99
N LEU A 174 19.16 0.10 0.01
CA LEU A 174 18.98 1.49 0.38
C LEU A 174 20.29 2.12 0.86
N GLU A 175 21.07 1.40 1.67
CA GLU A 175 22.40 1.84 2.10
C GLU A 175 23.37 2.07 0.92
N GLN A 176 23.33 1.20 -0.10
CA GLN A 176 24.11 1.35 -1.33
C GLN A 176 23.71 2.56 -2.17
N GLU A 177 22.42 2.92 -2.16
CA GLU A 177 21.89 4.14 -2.80
C GLU A 177 22.15 5.40 -1.95
N GLY A 178 22.91 5.30 -0.85
CA GLY A 178 23.25 6.42 0.02
C GLY A 178 22.14 6.83 0.99
N ILE A 179 21.08 6.04 1.12
CA ILE A 179 19.95 6.27 2.02
C ILE A 179 20.30 5.64 3.38
N GLN A 180 20.46 6.48 4.41
CA GLN A 180 20.69 6.01 5.78
C GLN A 180 19.41 5.40 6.35
N VAL A 181 19.48 4.15 6.83
CA VAL A 181 18.39 3.34 7.39
C VAL A 181 18.68 2.96 8.85
#